data_935bd2f719878f72f3ffbe3bf4d700e7
#
_entry.id   935bd2f719878f72f3ffbe3bf4d700e7
#
_cell.length_a   1.000
_cell.length_b   1.000
_cell.length_c   1.000
_cell.angle_alpha   90.00
_cell.angle_beta   90.00
_cell.angle_gamma   90.00
#
_symmetry.space_group_name_H-M   'P 1'
#
loop_
_entity.id
_entity.type
_entity.pdbx_description
1 polymer ?
#
loop_
_entity_poly.entity_id
_entity_poly.type
_entity_poly.pdbx_seq_one_letter_code
_entity_poly.pdbx_strand_id
1 'polypeptide(L)'
;MEKKRFFEPWIPEKYNEGINGKKILVFGASYYCKEVNCPYYKDCTSVEKKDSSLYDKRCPSYIASNRCLHDEPSYTTDGARANSNFARLFSPYVKDGEDIWDYLAFTNYVQFFLPCSKDDSGKVSSAPTLPEHLSPRDFDAFIEVIQEQKPDVVVIWGTVIAEPIRDRQNNPFIYDLDECFDNTEGYICHMNIPNVDHDIVLFNCYHPSSRSWNESFEDAARYLDVLLKR
;
A
#
# COMPACT_ATOMS: atom_id res chain seq x y z
N MET A 1 -20.89 11.76 -4.57
CA MET A 1 -20.79 10.37 -4.12
C MET A 1 -20.18 10.35 -2.73
N GLU A 2 -20.62 9.46 -1.86
CA GLU A 2 -20.01 9.27 -0.55
C GLU A 2 -18.64 8.63 -0.73
N LYS A 3 -17.60 9.17 -0.07
CA LYS A 3 -16.24 8.62 -0.16
C LYS A 3 -16.21 7.18 0.40
N LYS A 4 -15.62 6.26 -0.33
CA LYS A 4 -15.45 4.86 0.08
C LYS A 4 -14.23 4.68 0.96
N ARG A 5 -13.17 5.45 0.68
CA ARG A 5 -11.95 5.41 1.47
C ARG A 5 -12.17 6.01 2.86
N PHE A 6 -11.59 5.36 3.83
CA PHE A 6 -11.47 5.86 5.19
C PHE A 6 -10.13 6.56 5.41
N PHE A 7 -9.03 5.96 4.96
CA PHE A 7 -7.70 6.55 5.04
C PHE A 7 -7.42 7.43 3.82
N GLU A 8 -6.96 8.66 4.07
CA GLU A 8 -6.48 9.53 3.00
C GLU A 8 -5.07 9.09 2.58
N PRO A 9 -4.76 9.03 1.29
CA PRO A 9 -3.41 8.76 0.84
C PRO A 9 -2.47 9.90 1.23
N TRP A 10 -1.26 9.55 1.61
CA TRP A 10 -0.19 10.52 1.71
C TRP A 10 0.36 10.82 0.32
N ILE A 11 0.39 12.10 -0.04
CA ILE A 11 0.84 12.58 -1.34
C ILE A 11 2.01 13.54 -1.10
N PRO A 12 3.24 13.21 -1.52
CA PRO A 12 4.40 14.07 -1.36
C PRO A 12 4.38 15.24 -2.35
N GLU A 13 5.19 16.27 -2.05
CA GLU A 13 5.26 17.48 -2.88
C GLU A 13 5.71 17.19 -4.32
N LYS A 14 6.66 16.27 -4.50
CA LYS A 14 7.21 15.91 -5.81
C LYS A 14 6.43 14.77 -6.50
N TYR A 15 5.27 14.36 -5.99
CA TYR A 15 4.48 13.27 -6.62
C TYR A 15 4.21 13.52 -8.10
N ASN A 16 3.88 14.77 -8.46
CA ASN A 16 3.58 15.11 -9.85
C ASN A 16 4.83 15.18 -10.75
N GLU A 17 6.02 15.31 -10.19
CA GLU A 17 7.27 15.19 -10.92
C GLU A 17 7.55 13.71 -11.23
N GLY A 18 7.22 12.85 -10.28
CA GLY A 18 7.39 11.41 -10.37
C GLY A 18 8.84 10.97 -10.45
N ILE A 19 9.05 9.67 -10.54
CA ILE A 19 10.36 9.07 -10.80
C ILE A 19 10.47 8.81 -12.30
N ASN A 20 11.44 9.41 -12.96
CA ASN A 20 11.58 9.41 -14.42
C ASN A 20 10.30 9.87 -15.16
N GLY A 21 9.56 10.83 -14.56
CA GLY A 21 8.31 11.35 -15.09
C GLY A 21 7.11 10.42 -14.90
N LYS A 22 7.24 9.34 -14.13
CA LYS A 22 6.16 8.42 -13.79
C LYS A 22 5.65 8.67 -12.38
N LYS A 23 4.37 8.96 -12.23
CA LYS A 23 3.69 9.04 -10.93
C LYS A 23 3.47 7.64 -10.37
N ILE A 24 3.95 7.39 -9.16
CA ILE A 24 3.91 6.07 -8.55
C ILE A 24 3.12 6.13 -7.26
N LEU A 25 2.09 5.29 -7.17
CA LEU A 25 1.26 5.14 -5.98
C LEU A 25 1.46 3.76 -5.37
N VAL A 26 1.83 3.70 -4.10
CA VAL A 26 2.10 2.47 -3.38
C VAL A 26 0.93 2.13 -2.46
N PHE A 27 0.45 0.89 -2.54
CA PHE A 27 -0.51 0.32 -1.61
C PHE A 27 0.16 -0.70 -0.70
N GLY A 28 0.29 -0.36 0.58
CA GLY A 28 0.56 -1.34 1.63
C GLY A 28 -0.70 -2.13 2.01
N ALA A 29 -0.57 -3.08 2.92
CA ALA A 29 -1.69 -3.94 3.28
C ALA A 29 -2.69 -3.26 4.23
N SER A 30 -2.23 -2.84 5.42
CA SER A 30 -3.13 -2.40 6.49
C SER A 30 -2.49 -1.41 7.46
N TYR A 31 -3.31 -0.54 8.04
CA TYR A 31 -2.96 0.22 9.22
C TYR A 31 -3.34 -0.54 10.50
N TYR A 32 -2.64 -0.24 11.59
CA TYR A 32 -2.80 -0.92 12.88
C TYR A 32 -3.11 0.07 13.99
N CYS A 33 -4.10 -0.26 14.82
CA CYS A 33 -4.37 0.52 16.01
C CYS A 33 -3.46 0.06 17.16
N LYS A 34 -2.60 0.96 17.64
CA LYS A 34 -1.70 0.70 18.79
C LYS A 34 -2.34 1.08 20.14
N GLU A 35 -3.50 1.74 20.12
CA GLU A 35 -4.18 2.28 21.28
C GLU A 35 -5.06 1.23 21.97
N VAL A 36 -4.46 0.12 22.42
CA VAL A 36 -5.16 -1.04 22.98
C VAL A 36 -6.03 -0.73 24.22
N ASN A 37 -5.77 0.37 24.92
CA ASN A 37 -6.54 0.85 26.05
C ASN A 37 -7.67 1.83 25.65
N CYS A 38 -7.81 2.17 24.37
CA CYS A 38 -8.88 3.02 23.89
C CYS A 38 -10.24 2.30 24.08
N PRO A 39 -11.27 2.97 24.61
CA PRO A 39 -12.59 2.33 24.79
C PRO A 39 -13.23 1.85 23.50
N TYR A 40 -12.84 2.44 22.36
CA TYR A 40 -13.33 2.09 21.04
C TYR A 40 -12.45 1.05 20.31
N TYR A 41 -11.35 0.60 20.92
CA TYR A 41 -10.38 -0.29 20.27
C TYR A 41 -11.02 -1.53 19.67
N LYS A 42 -11.85 -2.23 20.45
CA LYS A 42 -12.52 -3.46 20.01
C LYS A 42 -13.45 -3.22 18.82
N ASP A 43 -14.11 -2.08 18.79
CA ASP A 43 -15.02 -1.74 17.68
C ASP A 43 -14.23 -1.32 16.43
N CYS A 44 -13.18 -0.51 16.59
CA CYS A 44 -12.36 -0.03 15.49
C CYS A 44 -11.53 -1.14 14.82
N THR A 45 -11.24 -2.23 15.54
CA THR A 45 -10.41 -3.34 15.04
C THR A 45 -11.21 -4.62 14.80
N SER A 46 -12.54 -4.56 14.88
CA SER A 46 -13.42 -5.70 14.63
C SER A 46 -13.58 -5.95 13.14
N VAL A 47 -13.27 -7.17 12.70
CA VAL A 47 -13.52 -7.63 11.31
C VAL A 47 -15.01 -7.55 10.97
N GLU A 48 -15.89 -7.81 11.93
CA GLU A 48 -17.35 -7.74 11.73
C GLU A 48 -17.84 -6.31 11.46
N LYS A 49 -17.08 -5.31 11.89
CA LYS A 49 -17.39 -3.88 11.75
C LYS A 49 -16.53 -3.18 10.70
N LYS A 50 -15.75 -3.91 9.93
CA LYS A 50 -14.78 -3.34 8.97
C LYS A 50 -15.39 -2.39 7.94
N ASP A 51 -16.66 -2.58 7.58
CA ASP A 51 -17.39 -1.74 6.64
C ASP A 51 -18.15 -0.58 7.32
N SER A 52 -18.09 -0.48 8.64
CA SER A 52 -18.79 0.58 9.35
C SER A 52 -18.01 1.90 9.29
N SER A 53 -18.76 3.02 9.25
CA SER A 53 -18.20 4.39 9.26
C SER A 53 -17.94 4.95 10.66
N LEU A 54 -17.79 4.09 11.67
CA LEU A 54 -17.70 4.47 13.10
C LEU A 54 -16.40 5.18 13.51
N TYR A 55 -15.48 5.38 12.60
CA TYR A 55 -14.18 5.93 12.92
C TYR A 55 -14.21 7.45 13.11
N ASP A 56 -13.73 7.89 14.25
CA ASP A 56 -13.50 9.31 14.49
C ASP A 56 -12.16 9.74 13.88
N LYS A 57 -12.21 10.62 12.89
CA LYS A 57 -11.01 11.20 12.24
C LYS A 57 -10.12 12.01 13.22
N ARG A 58 -10.57 12.28 14.44
CA ARG A 58 -9.78 12.88 15.51
C ARG A 58 -8.98 11.84 16.32
N CYS A 59 -9.20 10.55 16.05
CA CYS A 59 -8.48 9.46 16.69
C CYS A 59 -6.97 9.60 16.46
N PRO A 60 -6.13 9.49 17.51
CA PRO A 60 -4.67 9.55 17.36
C PRO A 60 -4.11 8.53 16.36
N SER A 61 -4.66 7.32 16.33
CA SER A 61 -4.25 6.29 15.34
C SER A 61 -4.60 6.71 13.90
N TYR A 62 -5.77 7.34 13.68
CA TYR A 62 -6.13 7.86 12.38
C TYR A 62 -5.21 9.00 11.93
N ILE A 63 -4.93 9.94 12.84
CA ILE A 63 -4.01 11.05 12.57
C ILE A 63 -2.61 10.51 12.25
N ALA A 64 -2.15 9.51 13.01
CA ALA A 64 -0.84 8.89 12.79
C ALA A 64 -0.76 8.16 11.43
N SER A 65 -1.86 7.52 10.99
CA SER A 65 -1.88 6.81 9.70
C SER A 65 -1.77 7.71 8.47
N ASN A 66 -2.10 9.00 8.62
CA ASN A 66 -2.04 9.98 7.53
C ASN A 66 -0.77 10.86 7.59
N ARG A 67 0.19 10.53 8.45
CA ARG A 67 1.45 11.27 8.53
C ARG A 67 2.36 10.95 7.36
N CYS A 68 3.23 11.92 7.05
CA CYS A 68 4.35 11.71 6.17
C CYS A 68 5.20 10.51 6.63
N LEU A 69 5.60 9.65 5.71
CA LEU A 69 6.42 8.48 6.04
C LEU A 69 7.78 8.86 6.64
N HIS A 70 8.29 10.07 6.33
CA HIS A 70 9.51 10.61 6.94
C HIS A 70 9.34 10.98 8.43
N ASP A 71 8.14 11.38 8.83
CA ASP A 71 7.86 11.83 10.19
C ASP A 71 7.59 10.68 11.16
N GLU A 72 7.55 9.45 10.67
CA GLU A 72 7.35 8.26 11.49
C GLU A 72 8.63 7.93 12.27
N PRO A 73 8.64 8.00 13.62
CA PRO A 73 9.79 7.56 14.41
C PRO A 73 10.20 6.11 14.13
N SER A 74 9.24 5.32 13.64
CA SER A 74 9.44 3.94 13.20
C SER A 74 10.21 3.84 11.89
N TYR A 75 10.45 4.91 11.15
CA TYR A 75 11.23 4.88 9.91
C TYR A 75 12.66 4.36 10.14
N THR A 76 13.19 4.53 11.35
CA THR A 76 14.53 4.06 11.76
C THR A 76 14.51 2.75 12.57
N THR A 77 13.35 2.19 12.88
CA THR A 77 13.18 0.98 13.70
C THR A 77 12.52 -0.16 12.92
N ASP A 78 12.29 -1.32 13.53
CA ASP A 78 11.80 -2.53 12.85
C ASP A 78 10.51 -2.35 12.01
N GLY A 79 9.64 -1.43 12.37
CA GLY A 79 8.46 -1.07 11.55
C GLY A 79 8.82 -0.35 10.24
N ALA A 80 9.92 0.38 10.24
CA ALA A 80 10.50 1.06 9.09
C ALA A 80 11.25 0.11 8.14
N ARG A 81 11.49 -1.14 8.56
CA ARG A 81 12.21 -2.11 7.72
C ARG A 81 11.54 -2.30 6.37
N ALA A 82 10.21 -2.33 6.32
CA ALA A 82 9.48 -2.41 5.08
C ALA A 82 9.78 -1.20 4.19
N ASN A 83 9.70 0.01 4.74
CA ASN A 83 9.93 1.24 3.99
C ASN A 83 11.39 1.34 3.52
N SER A 84 12.36 1.03 4.37
CA SER A 84 13.78 1.03 4.02
C SER A 84 14.13 -0.02 2.98
N ASN A 85 13.58 -1.24 3.08
CA ASN A 85 13.79 -2.28 2.10
C ASN A 85 13.19 -1.91 0.74
N PHE A 86 11.99 -1.30 0.75
CA PHE A 86 11.36 -0.83 -0.46
C PHE A 86 12.12 0.35 -1.08
N ALA A 87 12.62 1.27 -0.26
CA ALA A 87 13.44 2.39 -0.72
C ALA A 87 14.65 1.94 -1.53
N ARG A 88 15.29 0.84 -1.15
CA ARG A 88 16.42 0.26 -1.90
C ARG A 88 16.06 -0.12 -3.34
N LEU A 89 14.81 -0.49 -3.61
CA LEU A 89 14.35 -0.83 -4.95
C LEU A 89 14.35 0.40 -5.87
N PHE A 90 14.01 1.57 -5.33
CA PHE A 90 13.88 2.82 -6.07
C PHE A 90 15.13 3.72 -6.00
N SER A 91 16.04 3.45 -5.07
CA SER A 91 17.24 4.29 -4.89
C SER A 91 18.08 4.54 -6.16
N PRO A 92 18.15 3.62 -7.15
CA PRO A 92 18.90 3.89 -8.38
C PRO A 92 18.26 4.96 -9.29
N TYR A 93 17.03 5.37 -9.03
CA TYR A 93 16.26 6.28 -9.89
C TYR A 93 16.09 7.67 -9.32
N VAL A 94 16.54 7.92 -8.10
CA VAL A 94 16.56 9.24 -7.46
C VAL A 94 17.99 9.74 -7.34
N LYS A 95 18.16 11.05 -7.23
CA LYS A 95 19.50 11.65 -7.09
C LYS A 95 20.08 11.37 -5.70
N ASP A 96 21.39 11.34 -5.64
CA ASP A 96 22.09 11.20 -4.36
C ASP A 96 21.62 12.26 -3.34
N GLY A 97 21.20 11.80 -2.17
CA GLY A 97 20.72 12.65 -1.09
C GLY A 97 19.22 12.98 -1.14
N GLU A 98 18.48 12.55 -2.16
CA GLU A 98 17.03 12.63 -2.21
C GLU A 98 16.40 11.36 -1.62
N ASP A 99 15.26 11.52 -0.94
CA ASP A 99 14.47 10.39 -0.47
C ASP A 99 13.41 10.01 -1.52
N ILE A 100 13.27 8.72 -1.76
CA ILE A 100 12.23 8.20 -2.68
C ILE A 100 10.83 8.61 -2.25
N TRP A 101 10.61 8.74 -0.94
CA TRP A 101 9.32 9.13 -0.39
C TRP A 101 8.95 10.59 -0.66
N ASP A 102 9.87 11.40 -1.18
CA ASP A 102 9.54 12.71 -1.75
C ASP A 102 8.71 12.60 -3.04
N TYR A 103 8.76 11.44 -3.70
CA TYR A 103 8.15 11.20 -5.02
C TYR A 103 7.00 10.19 -5.00
N LEU A 104 7.00 9.23 -4.07
CA LEU A 104 6.04 8.14 -4.03
C LEU A 104 4.84 8.47 -3.15
N ALA A 105 3.63 8.44 -3.70
CA ALA A 105 2.43 8.45 -2.88
C ALA A 105 2.21 7.09 -2.19
N PHE A 106 1.57 7.11 -1.03
CA PHE A 106 1.35 5.89 -0.24
C PHE A 106 -0.01 5.89 0.45
N THR A 107 -0.63 4.73 0.47
CA THR A 107 -1.75 4.41 1.36
C THR A 107 -1.77 2.90 1.64
N ASN A 108 -2.67 2.47 2.51
CA ASN A 108 -2.95 1.04 2.69
C ASN A 108 -4.28 0.66 2.04
N TYR A 109 -4.36 -0.59 1.58
CA TYR A 109 -5.52 -1.12 0.87
C TYR A 109 -6.71 -1.34 1.82
N VAL A 110 -6.49 -1.99 2.96
CA VAL A 110 -7.56 -2.28 3.94
C VAL A 110 -8.03 -1.00 4.63
N GLN A 111 -9.33 -0.76 4.59
CA GLN A 111 -9.95 0.49 5.02
C GLN A 111 -10.48 0.46 6.47
N PHE A 112 -9.90 -0.35 7.33
CA PHE A 112 -10.12 -0.29 8.77
C PHE A 112 -8.82 -0.62 9.51
N PHE A 113 -8.78 -0.35 10.83
CA PHE A 113 -7.59 -0.68 11.62
C PHE A 113 -7.55 -2.16 11.96
N LEU A 114 -6.43 -2.82 11.69
CA LEU A 114 -6.16 -4.12 12.27
C LEU A 114 -5.70 -4.00 13.72
N PRO A 115 -5.95 -5.03 14.54
CA PRO A 115 -5.50 -5.04 15.91
C PRO A 115 -3.98 -5.21 16.02
N CYS A 116 -3.41 -4.60 17.07
CA CYS A 116 -2.09 -4.96 17.56
C CYS A 116 -2.23 -5.88 18.77
N SER A 117 -1.34 -6.85 18.88
CA SER A 117 -1.17 -7.64 20.09
C SER A 117 -0.06 -7.03 20.96
N LYS A 118 -0.23 -7.13 22.27
CA LYS A 118 0.80 -6.73 23.24
C LYS A 118 1.21 -7.99 24.00
N ASP A 119 2.49 -8.34 23.96
CA ASP A 119 3.01 -9.47 24.72
C ASP A 119 3.23 -9.11 26.20
N ASP A 120 3.60 -10.11 27.01
CA ASP A 120 3.84 -9.94 28.45
C ASP A 120 4.98 -8.96 28.78
N SER A 121 5.87 -8.71 27.83
CA SER A 121 6.95 -7.70 27.95
C SER A 121 6.47 -6.28 27.64
N GLY A 122 5.24 -6.16 27.13
CA GLY A 122 4.68 -4.89 26.69
C GLY A 122 5.02 -4.53 25.25
N LYS A 123 5.72 -5.39 24.50
CA LYS A 123 6.04 -5.18 23.09
C LYS A 123 4.76 -5.30 22.26
N VAL A 124 4.51 -4.28 21.47
CA VAL A 124 3.37 -4.25 20.54
C VAL A 124 3.81 -4.83 19.20
N SER A 125 3.06 -5.80 18.71
CA SER A 125 3.24 -6.39 17.38
C SER A 125 1.95 -6.32 16.58
N SER A 126 2.08 -6.09 15.27
CA SER A 126 0.97 -6.12 14.32
C SER A 126 0.70 -7.56 13.87
N ALA A 127 -0.56 -7.93 13.80
CA ALA A 127 -0.96 -9.18 13.18
C ALA A 127 -0.80 -9.10 11.65
N PRO A 128 -0.55 -10.22 10.94
CA PRO A 128 -0.54 -10.21 9.49
C PRO A 128 -1.94 -9.88 8.95
N THR A 129 -2.00 -9.23 7.79
CA THR A 129 -3.26 -9.09 7.05
C THR A 129 -3.66 -10.46 6.52
N LEU A 130 -4.93 -10.81 6.68
CA LEU A 130 -5.52 -12.09 6.27
C LEU A 130 -6.68 -11.83 5.30
N PRO A 131 -7.07 -12.81 4.47
CA PRO A 131 -8.18 -12.66 3.52
C PRO A 131 -9.50 -12.20 4.15
N GLU A 132 -9.83 -12.64 5.36
CA GLU A 132 -11.03 -12.23 6.08
C GLU A 132 -11.06 -10.75 6.47
N HIS A 133 -9.91 -10.08 6.44
CA HIS A 133 -9.84 -8.64 6.68
C HIS A 133 -10.29 -7.83 5.46
N LEU A 134 -10.31 -8.43 4.27
CA LEU A 134 -10.66 -7.75 3.04
C LEU A 134 -12.18 -7.57 2.89
N SER A 135 -12.57 -6.53 2.19
CA SER A 135 -13.98 -6.23 1.90
C SER A 135 -14.14 -5.60 0.50
N PRO A 136 -15.34 -5.62 -0.09
CA PRO A 136 -15.62 -4.90 -1.32
C PRO A 136 -15.35 -3.39 -1.21
N ARG A 137 -15.52 -2.81 -0.02
CA ARG A 137 -15.19 -1.40 0.23
C ARG A 137 -13.72 -1.08 -0.01
N ASP A 138 -12.82 -2.00 0.32
CA ASP A 138 -11.38 -1.78 0.12
C ASP A 138 -11.05 -1.64 -1.36
N PHE A 139 -11.69 -2.46 -2.20
CA PHE A 139 -11.54 -2.36 -3.66
C PHE A 139 -12.14 -1.07 -4.21
N ASP A 140 -13.33 -0.67 -3.76
CA ASP A 140 -13.94 0.60 -4.14
C ASP A 140 -13.04 1.79 -3.77
N ALA A 141 -12.45 1.75 -2.56
CA ALA A 141 -11.52 2.78 -2.11
C ALA A 141 -10.21 2.79 -2.92
N PHE A 142 -9.70 1.62 -3.28
CA PHE A 142 -8.54 1.47 -4.18
C PHE A 142 -8.79 2.17 -5.52
N ILE A 143 -9.92 1.91 -6.16
CA ILE A 143 -10.30 2.54 -7.42
C ILE A 143 -10.48 4.06 -7.25
N GLU A 144 -11.14 4.51 -6.16
CA GLU A 144 -11.34 5.93 -5.85
C GLU A 144 -10.01 6.68 -5.75
N VAL A 145 -9.03 6.12 -5.04
CA VAL A 145 -7.70 6.73 -4.88
C VAL A 145 -6.96 6.80 -6.22
N ILE A 146 -7.01 5.76 -7.03
CA ILE A 146 -6.39 5.76 -8.36
C ILE A 146 -7.03 6.81 -9.28
N GLN A 147 -8.34 6.91 -9.30
CA GLN A 147 -9.05 7.92 -10.11
C GLN A 147 -8.69 9.35 -9.71
N GLU A 148 -8.45 9.59 -8.42
CA GLU A 148 -8.07 10.91 -7.92
C GLU A 148 -6.61 11.24 -8.19
N GLN A 149 -5.70 10.28 -7.94
CA GLN A 149 -4.26 10.52 -8.03
C GLN A 149 -3.69 10.30 -9.44
N LYS A 150 -4.37 9.54 -10.27
CA LYS A 150 -4.00 9.22 -11.66
C LYS A 150 -2.53 8.80 -11.79
N PRO A 151 -2.11 7.74 -11.09
CA PRO A 151 -0.73 7.24 -11.18
C PRO A 151 -0.47 6.60 -12.54
N ASP A 152 0.78 6.61 -13.00
CA ASP A 152 1.24 5.79 -14.13
C ASP A 152 1.52 4.36 -13.68
N VAL A 153 2.01 4.20 -12.44
CA VAL A 153 2.32 2.90 -11.85
C VAL A 153 1.69 2.79 -10.47
N VAL A 154 1.00 1.69 -10.24
CA VAL A 154 0.49 1.29 -8.92
C VAL A 154 1.31 0.12 -8.42
N VAL A 155 1.93 0.28 -7.25
CA VAL A 155 2.71 -0.79 -6.60
C VAL A 155 1.90 -1.40 -5.47
N ILE A 156 1.78 -2.71 -5.45
CA ILE A 156 1.09 -3.48 -4.41
C ILE A 156 2.10 -4.23 -3.56
N TRP A 157 2.03 -4.06 -2.24
CA TRP A 157 2.86 -4.79 -1.28
C TRP A 157 2.16 -6.03 -0.74
N GLY A 158 2.60 -7.18 -1.22
CA GLY A 158 2.17 -8.48 -0.71
C GLY A 158 1.00 -9.10 -1.43
N THR A 159 0.87 -10.40 -1.20
CA THR A 159 0.01 -11.28 -2.01
C THR A 159 -1.44 -11.25 -1.57
N VAL A 160 -1.71 -11.08 -0.27
CA VAL A 160 -3.07 -11.09 0.27
C VAL A 160 -3.97 -10.03 -0.35
N ILE A 161 -3.46 -8.79 -0.52
CA ILE A 161 -4.23 -7.72 -1.15
C ILE A 161 -4.17 -7.78 -2.67
N ALA A 162 -3.16 -8.44 -3.22
CA ALA A 162 -2.98 -8.60 -4.65
C ALA A 162 -4.03 -9.53 -5.28
N GLU A 163 -4.43 -10.57 -4.55
CA GLU A 163 -5.37 -11.58 -5.05
C GLU A 163 -6.70 -10.99 -5.53
N PRO A 164 -7.47 -10.23 -4.71
CA PRO A 164 -8.71 -9.62 -5.19
C PRO A 164 -8.50 -8.57 -6.28
N ILE A 165 -7.34 -7.90 -6.29
CA ILE A 165 -7.04 -6.87 -7.29
C ILE A 165 -6.78 -7.52 -8.67
N ARG A 166 -6.08 -8.66 -8.72
CA ARG A 166 -5.78 -9.35 -9.99
C ARG A 166 -6.89 -10.26 -10.49
N ASP A 167 -7.86 -10.58 -9.65
CA ASP A 167 -8.97 -11.44 -10.05
C ASP A 167 -9.87 -10.69 -11.04
N ARG A 168 -9.87 -11.13 -12.31
CA ARG A 168 -10.66 -10.52 -13.38
C ARG A 168 -12.17 -10.58 -13.15
N GLN A 169 -12.65 -11.46 -12.29
CA GLN A 169 -14.07 -11.51 -11.93
C GLN A 169 -14.45 -10.35 -11.00
N ASN A 170 -13.52 -9.98 -10.11
CA ASN A 170 -13.70 -8.89 -9.14
C ASN A 170 -13.16 -7.55 -9.66
N ASN A 171 -12.15 -7.58 -10.54
CA ASN A 171 -11.56 -6.39 -11.14
C ASN A 171 -11.74 -6.38 -12.66
N PRO A 172 -12.82 -5.77 -13.18
CA PRO A 172 -13.09 -5.70 -14.60
C PRO A 172 -12.14 -4.78 -15.37
N PHE A 173 -11.30 -4.01 -14.68
CA PHE A 173 -10.41 -3.04 -15.28
C PHE A 173 -9.07 -3.63 -15.73
N ILE A 174 -8.72 -4.83 -15.28
CA ILE A 174 -7.51 -5.53 -15.75
C ILE A 174 -7.78 -6.10 -17.15
N TYR A 175 -6.92 -5.76 -18.11
CA TYR A 175 -7.03 -6.30 -19.46
C TYR A 175 -5.81 -7.12 -19.90
N ASP A 176 -4.66 -6.91 -19.31
CA ASP A 176 -3.45 -7.66 -19.63
C ASP A 176 -2.72 -8.09 -18.35
N LEU A 177 -2.18 -9.29 -18.36
CA LEU A 177 -1.38 -9.87 -17.30
C LEU A 177 -0.09 -10.37 -17.92
N ASP A 178 0.94 -9.50 -17.92
CA ASP A 178 2.15 -9.72 -18.71
C ASP A 178 3.02 -10.86 -18.19
N GLU A 179 3.37 -10.82 -16.90
CA GLU A 179 4.32 -11.78 -16.35
C GLU A 179 4.08 -12.04 -14.86
N CYS A 180 4.34 -13.28 -14.44
CA CYS A 180 4.59 -13.60 -13.06
C CYS A 180 6.11 -13.63 -12.83
N PHE A 181 6.59 -13.17 -11.69
CA PHE A 181 7.96 -13.41 -11.27
C PHE A 181 8.15 -14.92 -11.10
N ASP A 182 9.29 -15.44 -11.56
CA ASP A 182 9.58 -16.88 -11.53
C ASP A 182 9.26 -17.52 -10.17
N ASN A 183 8.31 -18.47 -10.14
CA ASN A 183 7.83 -19.16 -8.95
C ASN A 183 7.40 -18.27 -7.77
N THR A 184 7.12 -17.01 -8.03
CA THR A 184 6.65 -16.06 -7.03
C THR A 184 5.24 -15.60 -7.35
N GLU A 185 4.55 -15.01 -6.37
CA GLU A 185 3.23 -14.46 -6.57
C GLU A 185 3.26 -13.00 -7.07
N GLY A 186 4.45 -12.50 -7.45
CA GLY A 186 4.62 -11.19 -8.08
C GLY A 186 4.12 -11.19 -9.51
N TYR A 187 3.58 -10.07 -9.97
CA TYR A 187 3.09 -9.91 -11.33
C TYR A 187 3.09 -8.46 -11.79
N ILE A 188 3.03 -8.31 -13.11
CA ILE A 188 2.73 -7.05 -13.79
C ILE A 188 1.43 -7.23 -14.56
N CYS A 189 0.54 -6.28 -14.45
CA CYS A 189 -0.65 -6.22 -15.31
C CYS A 189 -1.01 -4.78 -15.65
N HIS A 190 -1.85 -4.62 -16.65
CA HIS A 190 -2.34 -3.33 -17.12
C HIS A 190 -3.79 -3.13 -16.72
N MET A 191 -4.12 -1.91 -16.32
CA MET A 191 -5.48 -1.52 -15.96
C MET A 191 -5.92 -0.30 -16.73
N ASN A 192 -7.17 -0.35 -17.20
CA ASN A 192 -7.86 0.80 -17.79
C ASN A 192 -9.00 1.21 -16.84
N ILE A 193 -8.77 2.28 -16.07
CA ILE A 193 -9.70 2.73 -15.04
C ILE A 193 -10.51 3.92 -15.54
N PRO A 194 -11.85 3.93 -15.39
CA PRO A 194 -12.69 5.04 -15.77
C PRO A 194 -12.21 6.38 -15.18
N ASN A 195 -12.22 7.45 -15.98
CA ASN A 195 -11.75 8.80 -15.62
C ASN A 195 -10.22 8.94 -15.43
N VAL A 196 -9.45 7.93 -15.79
CA VAL A 196 -8.01 8.02 -16.00
C VAL A 196 -7.76 7.93 -17.50
N ASP A 197 -7.03 8.87 -18.07
CA ASP A 197 -6.87 9.07 -19.51
C ASP A 197 -5.67 8.33 -20.11
N HIS A 198 -5.01 7.53 -19.30
CA HIS A 198 -3.87 6.70 -19.68
C HIS A 198 -3.95 5.32 -19.03
N ASP A 199 -3.18 4.42 -19.56
CA ASP A 199 -2.94 3.09 -19.01
C ASP A 199 -2.20 3.15 -17.69
N ILE A 200 -2.61 2.32 -16.75
CA ILE A 200 -1.96 2.17 -15.46
C ILE A 200 -1.27 0.80 -15.43
N VAL A 201 0.00 0.80 -15.12
CA VAL A 201 0.74 -0.44 -14.85
C VAL A 201 0.60 -0.78 -13.37
N LEU A 202 0.07 -1.96 -13.09
CA LEU A 202 0.04 -2.50 -11.74
C LEU A 202 1.21 -3.45 -11.56
N PHE A 203 2.04 -3.16 -10.57
CA PHE A 203 3.23 -3.91 -10.22
C PHE A 203 3.07 -4.51 -8.82
N ASN A 204 2.89 -5.81 -8.75
CA ASN A 204 2.82 -6.50 -7.46
C ASN A 204 4.18 -7.04 -7.07
N CYS A 205 4.62 -6.75 -5.85
CA CYS A 205 5.80 -7.33 -5.24
C CYS A 205 5.46 -7.90 -3.87
N TYR A 206 6.34 -8.75 -3.34
CA TYR A 206 6.19 -9.21 -1.95
C TYR A 206 6.25 -8.04 -0.97
N HIS A 207 5.63 -8.23 0.18
CA HIS A 207 5.72 -7.23 1.25
C HIS A 207 7.19 -7.04 1.67
N PRO A 208 7.71 -5.81 1.71
CA PRO A 208 9.15 -5.57 1.89
C PRO A 208 9.72 -6.02 3.24
N SER A 209 8.89 -6.35 4.22
CA SER A 209 9.32 -6.96 5.49
C SER A 209 9.31 -8.50 5.46
N SER A 210 8.80 -9.13 4.40
CA SER A 210 8.73 -10.58 4.28
C SER A 210 10.09 -11.19 3.94
N ARG A 211 10.25 -12.49 4.21
CA ARG A 211 11.43 -13.24 3.77
C ARG A 211 11.50 -13.31 2.24
N SER A 212 10.38 -13.56 1.61
CA SER A 212 10.26 -13.68 0.15
C SER A 212 10.66 -12.40 -0.59
N TRP A 213 10.61 -11.23 0.06
CA TRP A 213 11.14 -9.98 -0.51
C TRP A 213 12.61 -10.09 -0.94
N ASN A 214 13.46 -10.66 -0.07
CA ASN A 214 14.88 -10.79 -0.39
C ASN A 214 15.13 -11.80 -1.52
N GLU A 215 14.31 -12.84 -1.61
CA GLU A 215 14.42 -13.89 -2.62
C GLU A 215 13.96 -13.38 -4.02
N SER A 216 13.05 -12.40 -4.06
CA SER A 216 12.50 -11.83 -5.30
C SER A 216 13.01 -10.44 -5.64
N PHE A 217 13.94 -9.90 -4.85
CA PHE A 217 14.38 -8.50 -4.99
C PHE A 217 14.98 -8.19 -6.37
N GLU A 218 15.82 -9.08 -6.88
CA GLU A 218 16.48 -8.88 -8.18
C GLU A 218 15.48 -8.91 -9.33
N ASP A 219 14.48 -9.79 -9.25
CA ASP A 219 13.39 -9.82 -10.23
C ASP A 219 12.55 -8.55 -10.17
N ALA A 220 12.16 -8.13 -8.98
CA ALA A 220 11.42 -6.89 -8.78
C ALA A 220 12.21 -5.68 -9.32
N ALA A 221 13.52 -5.62 -9.08
CA ALA A 221 14.39 -4.55 -9.59
C ALA A 221 14.47 -4.57 -11.12
N ARG A 222 14.60 -5.74 -11.73
CA ARG A 222 14.61 -5.89 -13.19
C ARG A 222 13.31 -5.41 -13.84
N TYR A 223 12.16 -5.77 -13.29
CA TYR A 223 10.87 -5.34 -13.82
C TYR A 223 10.63 -3.85 -13.61
N LEU A 224 11.00 -3.32 -12.45
CA LEU A 224 10.92 -1.89 -12.20
C LEU A 224 11.79 -1.09 -13.17
N ASP A 225 12.98 -1.61 -13.47
CA ASP A 225 13.89 -0.98 -14.46
C ASP A 225 13.24 -0.87 -15.84
N VAL A 226 12.55 -1.90 -16.28
CA VAL A 226 11.78 -1.88 -17.53
C VAL A 226 10.64 -0.86 -17.47
N LEU A 227 9.92 -0.79 -16.36
CA LEU A 227 8.79 0.13 -16.20
C LEU A 227 9.21 1.60 -16.15
N LEU A 228 10.36 1.90 -15.53
CA LEU A 228 10.83 3.28 -15.33
C LEU A 228 11.72 3.80 -16.44
N LYS A 229 12.27 2.95 -17.30
CA LYS A 229 13.10 3.37 -18.46
C LYS A 229 12.30 3.52 -19.76
N ARG A 230 11.07 3.04 -19.78
CA ARG A 230 10.14 3.22 -20.91
C ARG A 230 9.31 4.48 -20.70
#